data_51689a8b8d8b5941acb0adaf42c46326
#
_entry.id   51689a8b8d8b5941acb0adaf42c46326
#
_cell.length_a   1.000
_cell.length_b   1.000
_cell.length_c   1.000
_cell.angle_alpha   90.00
_cell.angle_beta   90.00
_cell.angle_gamma   90.00
#
_symmetry.space_group_name_H-M   'P 1'
#
loop_
_entity.id
_entity.type
_entity.pdbx_description
1 polymer ?
#
loop_
_entity_poly.entity_id
_entity_poly.type
_entity_poly.pdbx_seq_one_letter_code
_entity_poly.pdbx_strand_id
1 'polypeptide(L)'
;FEAFDMEYEYDIQEAFVRYLKGEIPLSCYLDLLDFQENIYPQNYDKLRFLENHDVPRIASHVKSESDLRNHTAMLYFNKGTTLVYAGQEAACSHLPSLFDRDTVDWNTGVDLSDLMRHMAKIKHEELDADDALFVAADDENDIAVLRREHDGRRKVGVFSLKSRSAEVEVPLPDGTYENLVDGSSITVRDGKLACAGTPIVLAVDVERAWGV
;
A
#
# COMPACT_ATOMS: atom_id res chain seq x y z
N PHE A 1 12.21 20.05 1.42
CA PHE A 1 13.28 19.02 1.41
C PHE A 1 14.72 19.55 1.44
N GLU A 2 14.95 20.86 1.46
CA GLU A 2 16.29 21.40 1.67
C GLU A 2 16.75 21.32 3.13
N ALA A 3 15.82 21.25 4.08
CA ALA A 3 16.10 21.27 5.52
C ALA A 3 15.86 19.92 6.22
N PHE A 4 15.10 19.01 5.59
CA PHE A 4 14.71 17.74 6.17
C PHE A 4 14.85 16.61 5.14
N ASP A 5 15.28 15.45 5.59
CA ASP A 5 15.41 14.26 4.73
C ASP A 5 14.06 13.60 4.46
N MET A 6 13.10 13.77 5.37
CA MET A 6 11.79 13.09 5.35
C MET A 6 10.69 14.00 5.90
N GLU A 7 9.47 13.81 5.43
CA GLU A 7 8.29 14.52 5.88
C GLU A 7 7.13 13.54 6.16
N TYR A 8 6.32 13.81 7.20
CA TYR A 8 5.09 13.06 7.46
C TYR A 8 4.06 13.24 6.34
N GLU A 9 3.31 12.18 6.05
CA GLU A 9 2.26 12.16 5.00
C GLU A 9 0.93 12.77 5.47
N TYR A 10 0.95 13.92 6.15
CA TYR A 10 -0.29 14.57 6.57
C TYR A 10 -1.05 15.27 5.43
N ASP A 11 -0.38 15.59 4.34
CA ASP A 11 -0.94 16.31 3.18
C ASP A 11 -2.08 15.57 2.47
N ILE A 12 -2.09 14.23 2.53
CA ILE A 12 -3.16 13.41 1.94
C ILE A 12 -3.97 12.62 2.96
N GLN A 13 -3.66 12.73 4.25
CA GLN A 13 -4.29 11.96 5.31
C GLN A 13 -5.80 12.22 5.42
N GLU A 14 -6.25 13.45 5.21
CA GLU A 14 -7.68 13.77 5.19
C GLU A 14 -8.43 13.00 4.12
N ALA A 15 -7.87 12.92 2.90
CA ALA A 15 -8.48 12.17 1.81
C ALA A 15 -8.52 10.67 2.09
N PHE A 16 -7.45 10.12 2.69
CA PHE A 16 -7.43 8.72 3.12
C PHE A 16 -8.56 8.42 4.12
N VAL A 17 -8.71 9.25 5.15
CA VAL A 17 -9.80 9.08 6.15
C VAL A 17 -11.18 9.22 5.50
N ARG A 18 -11.36 10.15 4.57
CA ARG A 18 -12.64 10.31 3.84
C ARG A 18 -12.95 9.09 2.96
N TYR A 19 -11.93 8.51 2.32
CA TYR A 19 -12.09 7.24 1.60
C TYR A 19 -12.51 6.11 2.55
N LEU A 20 -11.84 5.95 3.70
CA LEU A 20 -12.20 4.93 4.69
C LEU A 20 -13.64 5.05 5.20
N LYS A 21 -14.17 6.29 5.27
CA LYS A 21 -15.57 6.57 5.63
C LYS A 21 -16.55 6.39 4.46
N GLY A 22 -16.06 6.14 3.25
CA GLY A 22 -16.90 6.04 2.04
C GLY A 22 -17.45 7.38 1.55
N GLU A 23 -16.83 8.50 1.92
CA GLU A 23 -17.22 9.86 1.50
C GLU A 23 -16.69 10.22 0.12
N ILE A 24 -15.61 9.59 -0.32
CA ILE A 24 -14.99 9.75 -1.64
C ILE A 24 -14.61 8.39 -2.20
N PRO A 25 -14.54 8.22 -3.53
CA PRO A 25 -14.06 6.99 -4.16
C PRO A 25 -12.55 6.81 -3.94
N LEU A 26 -12.06 5.59 -4.17
CA LEU A 26 -10.64 5.23 -4.04
C LEU A 26 -9.75 6.07 -4.96
N SER A 27 -10.20 6.32 -6.21
CA SER A 27 -9.48 7.13 -7.19
C SER A 27 -9.10 8.51 -6.63
N CYS A 28 -10.00 9.19 -5.93
CA CYS A 28 -9.71 10.51 -5.35
C CYS A 28 -8.56 10.49 -4.32
N TYR A 29 -8.38 9.39 -3.59
CA TYR A 29 -7.25 9.23 -2.69
C TYR A 29 -5.96 8.88 -3.47
N LEU A 30 -6.04 7.96 -4.44
CA LEU A 30 -4.89 7.55 -5.23
C LEU A 30 -4.36 8.67 -6.13
N ASP A 31 -5.24 9.52 -6.67
CA ASP A 31 -4.85 10.70 -7.47
C ASP A 31 -3.93 11.65 -6.68
N LEU A 32 -4.07 11.72 -5.35
CA LEU A 32 -3.17 12.51 -4.52
C LEU A 32 -1.79 11.86 -4.36
N LEU A 33 -1.69 10.53 -4.37
CA LEU A 33 -0.39 9.85 -4.43
C LEU A 33 0.32 10.13 -5.75
N ASP A 34 -0.40 10.07 -6.88
CA ASP A 34 0.15 10.43 -8.19
C ASP A 34 0.55 11.90 -8.24
N PHE A 35 -0.26 12.78 -7.65
CA PHE A 35 0.06 14.20 -7.58
C PHE A 35 1.37 14.46 -6.81
N GLN A 36 1.65 13.72 -5.74
CA GLN A 36 2.91 13.84 -4.99
C GLN A 36 4.12 13.53 -5.88
N GLU A 37 4.05 12.52 -6.74
CA GLU A 37 5.13 12.20 -7.69
C GLU A 37 5.45 13.35 -8.66
N ASN A 38 4.45 14.20 -8.94
CA ASN A 38 4.60 15.30 -9.88
C ASN A 38 5.06 16.62 -9.24
N ILE A 39 4.80 16.83 -7.94
CA ILE A 39 5.10 18.10 -7.26
C ILE A 39 6.37 18.05 -6.42
N TYR A 40 6.74 16.86 -5.91
CA TYR A 40 7.95 16.70 -5.12
C TYR A 40 9.17 16.36 -6.00
N PRO A 41 10.40 16.66 -5.55
CA PRO A 41 11.60 16.21 -6.25
C PRO A 41 11.69 14.68 -6.22
N GLN A 42 12.31 14.07 -7.23
CA GLN A 42 12.38 12.61 -7.38
C GLN A 42 12.91 11.87 -6.14
N ASN A 43 13.79 12.51 -5.37
CA ASN A 43 14.38 11.97 -4.15
C ASN A 43 13.60 12.33 -2.88
N TYR A 44 12.32 12.70 -3.01
CA TYR A 44 11.50 12.94 -1.82
C TYR A 44 11.27 11.66 -1.03
N ASP A 45 11.22 11.77 0.29
CA ASP A 45 10.81 10.69 1.17
C ASP A 45 9.64 11.16 2.06
N LYS A 46 8.57 10.40 2.03
CA LYS A 46 7.42 10.58 2.92
C LYS A 46 7.41 9.48 3.97
N LEU A 47 7.21 9.86 5.22
CA LEU A 47 6.92 8.91 6.29
C LEU A 47 5.44 8.49 6.18
N ARG A 48 5.22 7.36 5.53
CA ARG A 48 3.91 6.78 5.22
C ARG A 48 3.36 6.02 6.41
N PHE A 49 2.10 6.23 6.74
CA PHE A 49 1.44 5.56 7.85
C PHE A 49 -0.05 5.36 7.60
N LEU A 50 -0.62 4.30 8.18
CA LEU A 50 -2.07 4.10 8.27
C LEU A 50 -2.64 4.74 9.53
N GLU A 51 -1.81 4.82 10.58
CA GLU A 51 -2.15 5.32 11.90
C GLU A 51 -0.90 5.82 12.63
N ASN A 52 -1.10 6.73 13.59
CA ASN A 52 -0.06 7.19 14.50
C ASN A 52 -0.70 7.72 15.80
N HIS A 53 0.06 8.46 16.63
CA HIS A 53 -0.44 9.01 17.89
C HIS A 53 -1.45 10.17 17.72
N ASP A 54 -1.52 10.79 16.53
CA ASP A 54 -2.39 11.95 16.25
C ASP A 54 -3.66 11.56 15.49
N VAL A 55 -3.69 10.39 14.85
CA VAL A 55 -4.82 9.97 14.02
C VAL A 55 -5.43 8.66 14.49
N PRO A 56 -6.73 8.43 14.20
CA PRO A 56 -7.40 7.19 14.59
C PRO A 56 -6.69 5.94 14.06
N ARG A 57 -6.75 4.86 14.82
CA ARG A 57 -6.27 3.54 14.42
C ARG A 57 -6.98 3.08 13.15
N ILE A 58 -6.24 2.48 12.21
CA ILE A 58 -6.84 1.91 11.00
C ILE A 58 -7.92 0.88 11.34
N ALA A 59 -7.70 0.04 12.35
CA ALA A 59 -8.67 -0.94 12.83
C ALA A 59 -9.93 -0.34 13.47
N SER A 60 -9.98 0.99 13.73
CA SER A 60 -11.21 1.67 14.11
C SER A 60 -12.16 1.87 12.93
N HIS A 61 -11.62 2.01 11.72
CA HIS A 61 -12.36 2.18 10.46
C HIS A 61 -12.55 0.86 9.72
N VAL A 62 -11.50 0.04 9.64
CA VAL A 62 -11.45 -1.22 8.88
C VAL A 62 -11.59 -2.38 9.86
N LYS A 63 -12.71 -3.13 9.78
CA LYS A 63 -13.03 -4.20 10.75
C LYS A 63 -12.67 -5.60 10.26
N SER A 64 -12.52 -5.77 8.96
CA SER A 64 -12.14 -7.04 8.35
C SER A 64 -10.62 -7.23 8.42
N GLU A 65 -10.16 -8.37 8.92
CA GLU A 65 -8.73 -8.71 8.91
C GLU A 65 -8.18 -8.75 7.48
N SER A 66 -8.96 -9.29 6.52
CA SER A 66 -8.55 -9.34 5.12
C SER A 66 -8.34 -7.94 4.53
N ASP A 67 -9.22 -6.99 4.86
CA ASP A 67 -9.06 -5.60 4.43
C ASP A 67 -7.83 -4.96 5.09
N LEU A 68 -7.62 -5.18 6.40
CA LEU A 68 -6.42 -4.71 7.12
C LEU A 68 -5.14 -5.25 6.49
N ARG A 69 -5.13 -6.50 6.04
CA ARG A 69 -3.98 -7.12 5.35
C ARG A 69 -3.68 -6.39 4.02
N ASN A 70 -4.71 -6.05 3.24
CA ASN A 70 -4.56 -5.31 2.00
C ASN A 70 -4.04 -3.88 2.24
N HIS A 71 -4.61 -3.15 3.20
CA HIS A 71 -4.14 -1.82 3.58
C HIS A 71 -2.68 -1.85 4.08
N THR A 72 -2.34 -2.84 4.90
CA THR A 72 -0.97 -3.03 5.41
C THR A 72 0.00 -3.33 4.27
N ALA A 73 -0.34 -4.24 3.37
CA ALA A 73 0.53 -4.57 2.24
C ALA A 73 0.73 -3.36 1.30
N MET A 74 -0.34 -2.60 1.02
CA MET A 74 -0.25 -1.37 0.23
C MET A 74 0.65 -0.31 0.89
N LEU A 75 0.57 -0.14 2.22
CA LEU A 75 1.44 0.77 2.97
C LEU A 75 2.92 0.47 2.72
N TYR A 76 3.32 -0.80 2.83
CA TYR A 76 4.71 -1.20 2.59
C TYR A 76 5.12 -1.08 1.13
N PHE A 77 4.21 -1.37 0.19
CA PHE A 77 4.48 -1.28 -1.23
C PHE A 77 4.64 0.16 -1.71
N ASN A 78 3.97 1.10 -1.06
CA ASN A 78 4.02 2.51 -1.44
C ASN A 78 5.45 3.09 -1.35
N LYS A 79 5.73 4.11 -2.17
CA LYS A 79 7.01 4.84 -2.14
C LYS A 79 7.12 5.63 -0.83
N GLY A 80 8.32 5.70 -0.28
CA GLY A 80 8.60 6.37 0.98
C GLY A 80 8.90 5.39 2.12
N THR A 81 9.20 5.93 3.28
CA THR A 81 9.50 5.17 4.50
C THR A 81 8.21 4.75 5.20
N THR A 82 8.14 3.50 5.65
CA THR A 82 6.98 2.95 6.35
C THR A 82 7.08 3.19 7.85
N LEU A 83 6.08 3.84 8.44
CA LEU A 83 5.89 3.94 9.89
C LEU A 83 4.87 2.91 10.34
N VAL A 84 5.21 2.12 11.33
CA VAL A 84 4.31 1.21 12.04
C VAL A 84 4.13 1.75 13.46
N TYR A 85 2.89 2.00 13.85
CA TYR A 85 2.57 2.45 15.20
C TYR A 85 2.32 1.26 16.11
N ALA A 86 2.87 1.27 17.32
CA ALA A 86 2.79 0.15 18.26
C ALA A 86 1.34 -0.32 18.48
N GLY A 87 1.07 -1.61 18.25
CA GLY A 87 -0.28 -2.21 18.29
C GLY A 87 -0.98 -2.30 16.94
N GLN A 88 -0.44 -1.70 15.87
CA GLN A 88 -0.96 -1.86 14.52
C GLN A 88 -0.87 -3.32 14.07
N GLU A 89 0.21 -4.02 14.41
CA GLU A 89 0.41 -5.44 14.14
C GLU A 89 -0.65 -6.34 14.82
N ALA A 90 -1.20 -5.89 15.95
CA ALA A 90 -2.29 -6.58 16.64
C ALA A 90 -3.68 -6.03 16.27
N ALA A 91 -3.78 -5.17 15.26
CA ALA A 91 -5.04 -4.50 14.87
C ALA A 91 -5.75 -3.81 16.05
N CYS A 92 -4.97 -3.18 16.94
CA CYS A 92 -5.53 -2.40 18.04
C CYS A 92 -6.40 -1.28 17.48
N SER A 93 -7.66 -1.20 17.90
CA SER A 93 -8.63 -0.21 17.40
C SER A 93 -8.80 0.99 18.32
N HIS A 94 -8.22 0.92 19.51
CA HIS A 94 -8.28 1.99 20.51
C HIS A 94 -7.18 3.03 20.27
N LEU A 95 -7.55 4.30 20.11
CA LEU A 95 -6.59 5.40 20.06
C LEU A 95 -6.12 5.70 21.49
N PRO A 96 -4.81 5.54 21.79
CA PRO A 96 -4.34 5.75 23.15
C PRO A 96 -4.41 7.22 23.56
N SER A 97 -4.63 7.46 24.86
CA SER A 97 -4.55 8.80 25.44
C SER A 97 -3.12 9.34 25.31
N LEU A 98 -3.00 10.62 24.95
CA LEU A 98 -1.72 11.32 24.95
C LEU A 98 -1.30 11.82 26.34
N PHE A 99 -2.22 11.84 27.32
CA PHE A 99 -2.01 12.48 28.60
C PHE A 99 -2.09 11.52 29.80
N ASP A 100 -2.75 10.38 29.62
CA ASP A 100 -2.93 9.40 30.66
C ASP A 100 -2.18 8.12 30.35
N ARG A 101 -1.89 7.31 31.39
CA ARG A 101 -1.35 5.98 31.19
C ARG A 101 -2.40 5.12 30.48
N ASP A 102 -2.15 4.79 29.23
CA ASP A 102 -2.99 3.97 28.40
C ASP A 102 -2.13 2.87 27.73
N THR A 103 -2.62 1.67 27.70
CA THR A 103 -1.85 0.51 27.24
C THR A 103 -2.41 -0.03 25.94
N VAL A 104 -1.52 -0.49 25.06
CA VAL A 104 -1.90 -1.18 23.82
C VAL A 104 -2.57 -2.50 24.18
N ASP A 105 -3.71 -2.78 23.54
CA ASP A 105 -4.34 -4.10 23.57
C ASP A 105 -3.64 -5.01 22.55
N TRP A 106 -2.86 -5.96 23.07
CA TRP A 106 -2.15 -6.97 22.27
C TRP A 106 -2.97 -8.25 22.04
N ASN A 107 -4.17 -8.36 22.61
CA ASN A 107 -5.00 -9.56 22.62
C ASN A 107 -6.29 -9.39 21.79
N THR A 108 -6.20 -8.71 20.65
CA THR A 108 -7.36 -8.47 19.78
C THR A 108 -7.84 -9.71 19.02
N GLY A 109 -7.01 -10.76 18.97
CA GLY A 109 -7.25 -11.96 18.17
C GLY A 109 -6.76 -11.87 16.73
N VAL A 110 -6.21 -10.72 16.32
CA VAL A 110 -5.59 -10.50 14.99
C VAL A 110 -4.08 -10.37 15.15
N ASP A 111 -3.32 -10.97 14.24
CA ASP A 111 -1.86 -10.84 14.16
C ASP A 111 -1.43 -10.59 12.71
N LEU A 112 -0.93 -9.39 12.44
CA LEU A 112 -0.39 -8.98 11.15
C LEU A 112 1.16 -9.04 11.11
N SER A 113 1.82 -9.46 12.18
CA SER A 113 3.28 -9.40 12.33
C SER A 113 4.02 -10.16 11.23
N ASP A 114 3.52 -11.33 10.84
CA ASP A 114 4.15 -12.11 9.78
C ASP A 114 4.00 -11.44 8.41
N LEU A 115 2.83 -10.89 8.11
CA LEU A 115 2.63 -10.10 6.89
C LEU A 115 3.56 -8.89 6.88
N MET A 116 3.61 -8.12 7.96
CA MET A 116 4.45 -6.92 8.06
C MET A 116 5.94 -7.26 7.89
N ARG A 117 6.42 -8.34 8.50
CA ARG A 117 7.80 -8.81 8.34
C ARG A 117 8.09 -9.19 6.88
N HIS A 118 7.16 -9.89 6.25
CA HIS A 118 7.30 -10.32 4.86
C HIS A 118 7.29 -9.13 3.91
N MET A 119 6.34 -8.21 4.09
CA MET A 119 6.26 -6.98 3.29
C MET A 119 7.47 -6.06 3.51
N ALA A 120 8.01 -5.99 4.73
CA ALA A 120 9.25 -5.26 5.00
C ALA A 120 10.44 -5.86 4.23
N LYS A 121 10.51 -7.18 4.15
CA LYS A 121 11.51 -7.88 3.34
C LYS A 121 11.36 -7.54 1.84
N ILE A 122 10.13 -7.65 1.30
CA ILE A 122 9.84 -7.26 -0.10
C ILE A 122 10.25 -5.82 -0.34
N LYS A 123 9.90 -4.90 0.59
CA LYS A 123 10.27 -3.49 0.47
C LYS A 123 11.78 -3.29 0.41
N HIS A 124 12.53 -4.02 1.20
CA HIS A 124 13.99 -3.91 1.25
C HIS A 124 14.69 -4.56 0.04
N GLU A 125 14.16 -5.67 -0.46
CA GLU A 125 14.83 -6.47 -1.51
C GLU A 125 14.39 -6.09 -2.94
N GLU A 126 13.14 -5.63 -3.12
CA GLU A 126 12.54 -5.42 -4.44
C GLU A 126 12.20 -3.95 -4.75
N LEU A 127 11.94 -3.12 -3.72
CA LEU A 127 11.47 -1.76 -3.96
C LEU A 127 12.61 -0.75 -3.76
N ASP A 128 12.88 0.04 -4.81
CA ASP A 128 13.91 1.06 -4.78
C ASP A 128 13.33 2.43 -4.42
N ALA A 129 14.08 3.26 -3.71
CA ALA A 129 13.69 4.64 -3.39
C ALA A 129 13.53 5.49 -4.67
N ASP A 130 14.31 5.17 -5.71
CA ASP A 130 14.28 5.86 -7.01
C ASP A 130 13.21 5.31 -7.96
N ASP A 131 12.41 4.32 -7.54
CA ASP A 131 11.27 3.86 -8.35
C ASP A 131 10.31 5.01 -8.67
N ALA A 132 9.94 5.16 -9.92
CA ALA A 132 8.78 5.96 -10.30
C ALA A 132 7.50 5.22 -9.84
N LEU A 133 6.57 5.94 -9.22
CA LEU A 133 5.29 5.39 -8.77
C LEU A 133 4.17 5.81 -9.74
N PHE A 134 3.34 4.85 -10.12
CA PHE A 134 2.10 5.06 -10.86
C PHE A 134 0.96 4.36 -10.15
N VAL A 135 -0.22 4.94 -10.18
CA VAL A 135 -1.40 4.41 -9.50
C VAL A 135 -2.58 4.32 -10.43
N ALA A 136 -3.44 3.34 -10.20
CA ALA A 136 -4.75 3.22 -10.82
C ALA A 136 -5.75 2.67 -9.80
N ALA A 137 -7.02 3.06 -9.93
CA ALA A 137 -8.10 2.61 -9.08
C ALA A 137 -9.19 1.90 -9.88
N ASP A 138 -9.68 0.79 -9.36
CA ASP A 138 -10.97 0.23 -9.68
C ASP A 138 -11.96 0.64 -8.56
N ASP A 139 -12.68 1.74 -8.78
CA ASP A 139 -13.61 2.28 -7.79
C ASP A 139 -14.83 1.38 -7.56
N GLU A 140 -15.19 0.54 -8.51
CA GLU A 140 -16.32 -0.39 -8.38
C GLU A 140 -16.00 -1.49 -7.36
N ASN A 141 -14.77 -1.97 -7.38
CA ASN A 141 -14.29 -3.07 -6.53
C ASN A 141 -13.38 -2.63 -5.37
N ASP A 142 -13.11 -1.33 -5.22
CA ASP A 142 -12.16 -0.78 -4.24
C ASP A 142 -10.78 -1.45 -4.33
N ILE A 143 -10.27 -1.60 -5.56
CA ILE A 143 -8.95 -2.20 -5.81
C ILE A 143 -7.97 -1.14 -6.27
N ALA A 144 -6.87 -1.02 -5.55
CA ALA A 144 -5.72 -0.20 -5.91
C ALA A 144 -4.71 -1.03 -6.71
N VAL A 145 -4.26 -0.51 -7.85
CA VAL A 145 -3.14 -1.05 -8.63
C VAL A 145 -2.01 -0.03 -8.59
N LEU A 146 -0.92 -0.40 -7.96
CA LEU A 146 0.29 0.42 -7.88
C LEU A 146 1.38 -0.22 -8.74
N ARG A 147 2.03 0.58 -9.57
CA ARG A 147 3.23 0.17 -10.31
C ARG A 147 4.42 0.98 -9.82
N ARG A 148 5.51 0.29 -9.51
CA ARG A 148 6.82 0.89 -9.26
C ARG A 148 7.81 0.41 -10.30
N GLU A 149 8.62 1.31 -10.84
CA GLU A 149 9.52 0.97 -11.93
C GLU A 149 10.82 1.76 -11.86
N HIS A 150 11.94 1.03 -11.91
CA HIS A 150 13.27 1.58 -12.00
C HIS A 150 14.18 0.61 -12.78
N ASP A 151 15.05 1.14 -13.66
CA ASP A 151 16.10 0.41 -14.38
C ASP A 151 15.65 -0.87 -15.11
N GLY A 152 14.42 -0.89 -15.66
CA GLY A 152 13.87 -2.05 -16.36
C GLY A 152 13.31 -3.13 -15.42
N ARG A 153 13.26 -2.89 -14.11
CA ARG A 153 12.57 -3.73 -13.14
C ARG A 153 11.21 -3.12 -12.81
N ARG A 154 10.14 -3.81 -13.13
CA ARG A 154 8.76 -3.40 -12.86
C ARG A 154 8.19 -4.23 -11.72
N LYS A 155 7.59 -3.56 -10.76
CA LYS A 155 6.89 -4.16 -9.64
C LYS A 155 5.45 -3.68 -9.67
N VAL A 156 4.50 -4.60 -9.50
CA VAL A 156 3.06 -4.30 -9.52
C VAL A 156 2.43 -4.84 -8.25
N GLY A 157 1.81 -3.96 -7.49
CA GLY A 157 0.99 -4.29 -6.33
C GLY A 157 -0.50 -4.17 -6.67
N VAL A 158 -1.30 -5.17 -6.31
CA VAL A 158 -2.76 -5.16 -6.43
C VAL A 158 -3.35 -5.39 -5.04
N PHE A 159 -4.12 -4.41 -4.55
CA PHE A 159 -4.62 -4.39 -3.19
C PHE A 159 -6.13 -4.16 -3.18
N SER A 160 -6.89 -5.20 -2.87
CA SER A 160 -8.34 -5.12 -2.72
C SER A 160 -8.70 -4.61 -1.33
N LEU A 161 -8.88 -3.30 -1.18
CA LEU A 161 -9.01 -2.63 0.12
C LEU A 161 -10.32 -2.95 0.86
N LYS A 162 -11.27 -3.62 0.18
CA LYS A 162 -12.50 -4.20 0.75
C LYS A 162 -12.63 -5.69 0.43
N SER A 163 -11.51 -6.37 0.19
CA SER A 163 -11.40 -7.83 -0.03
C SER A 163 -12.37 -8.37 -1.08
N ARG A 164 -12.67 -7.58 -2.10
CA ARG A 164 -13.51 -7.98 -3.22
C ARG A 164 -12.71 -8.76 -4.25
N SER A 165 -13.36 -9.70 -4.90
CA SER A 165 -12.76 -10.44 -6.03
C SER A 165 -13.19 -9.79 -7.35
N ALA A 166 -12.20 -9.50 -8.21
CA ALA A 166 -12.46 -8.95 -9.54
C ALA A 166 -11.35 -9.35 -10.52
N GLU A 167 -11.61 -9.20 -11.81
CA GLU A 167 -10.59 -9.21 -12.85
C GLU A 167 -10.04 -7.79 -12.98
N VAL A 168 -8.72 -7.63 -12.87
CA VAL A 168 -8.06 -6.32 -12.77
C VAL A 168 -7.05 -6.16 -13.89
N GLU A 169 -7.06 -5.02 -14.56
CA GLU A 169 -6.03 -4.65 -15.54
C GLU A 169 -4.70 -4.35 -14.84
N VAL A 170 -3.63 -4.93 -15.36
CA VAL A 170 -2.28 -4.73 -14.84
C VAL A 170 -1.29 -4.47 -15.97
N PRO A 171 -0.29 -3.60 -15.77
CA PRO A 171 0.70 -3.26 -16.80
C PRO A 171 1.82 -4.33 -16.86
N LEU A 172 1.45 -5.60 -17.02
CA LEU A 172 2.37 -6.73 -17.11
C LEU A 172 2.13 -7.51 -18.40
N PRO A 173 3.17 -8.10 -19.00
CA PRO A 173 3.01 -9.05 -20.08
C PRO A 173 2.19 -10.28 -19.66
N ASP A 174 1.58 -10.95 -20.64
CA ASP A 174 0.95 -12.25 -20.39
C ASP A 174 1.97 -13.27 -19.89
N GLY A 175 1.60 -14.01 -18.86
CA GLY A 175 2.51 -14.97 -18.23
C GLY A 175 2.00 -15.46 -16.89
N THR A 176 2.82 -16.30 -16.24
CA THR A 176 2.58 -16.77 -14.88
C THR A 176 3.70 -16.26 -13.99
N TYR A 177 3.34 -15.63 -12.89
CA TYR A 177 4.23 -14.95 -11.96
C TYR A 177 4.04 -15.49 -10.55
N GLU A 178 5.09 -15.47 -9.77
CA GLU A 178 5.01 -15.75 -8.33
C GLU A 178 4.52 -14.49 -7.59
N ASN A 179 3.48 -14.64 -6.76
CA ASN A 179 3.09 -13.60 -5.81
C ASN A 179 4.10 -13.54 -4.68
N LEU A 180 4.86 -12.46 -4.60
CA LEU A 180 5.89 -12.28 -3.57
C LEU A 180 5.33 -12.25 -2.14
N VAL A 181 4.00 -12.03 -1.97
CA VAL A 181 3.38 -11.98 -0.64
C VAL A 181 3.21 -13.36 -0.02
N ASP A 182 2.90 -14.38 -0.81
CA ASP A 182 2.54 -15.71 -0.30
C ASP A 182 3.09 -16.89 -1.11
N GLY A 183 3.84 -16.63 -2.19
CA GLY A 183 4.41 -17.64 -3.08
C GLY A 183 3.40 -18.29 -4.03
N SER A 184 2.15 -17.82 -4.07
CA SER A 184 1.14 -18.34 -4.99
C SER A 184 1.42 -17.96 -6.44
N SER A 185 0.90 -18.76 -7.37
CA SER A 185 1.03 -18.47 -8.82
C SER A 185 -0.11 -17.59 -9.30
N ILE A 186 0.23 -16.47 -9.91
CA ILE A 186 -0.72 -15.52 -10.51
C ILE A 186 -0.53 -15.55 -12.04
N THR A 187 -1.63 -15.73 -12.76
CA THR A 187 -1.61 -15.69 -14.23
C THR A 187 -2.14 -14.37 -14.73
N VAL A 188 -1.37 -13.70 -15.58
CA VAL A 188 -1.80 -12.55 -16.38
C VAL A 188 -2.14 -13.02 -17.78
N ARG A 189 -3.32 -12.64 -18.26
CA ARG A 189 -3.80 -12.93 -19.61
C ARG A 189 -4.52 -11.73 -20.19
N ASP A 190 -4.18 -11.34 -21.40
CA ASP A 190 -4.70 -10.14 -22.07
C ASP A 190 -4.54 -8.88 -21.21
N GLY A 191 -3.41 -8.77 -20.47
CA GLY A 191 -3.11 -7.66 -19.58
C GLY A 191 -3.94 -7.63 -18.29
N LYS A 192 -4.60 -8.72 -17.92
CA LYS A 192 -5.47 -8.82 -16.72
C LYS A 192 -5.08 -9.97 -15.83
N LEU A 193 -5.37 -9.85 -14.54
CA LEU A 193 -5.27 -10.91 -13.54
C LEU A 193 -6.53 -11.01 -12.69
N ALA A 194 -6.76 -12.20 -12.14
CA ALA A 194 -7.83 -12.41 -11.16
C ALA A 194 -7.32 -12.05 -9.76
N CYS A 195 -7.88 -10.98 -9.17
CA CYS A 195 -7.70 -10.64 -7.76
C CYS A 195 -8.75 -11.38 -6.94
N ALA A 196 -8.31 -12.20 -5.99
CA ALA A 196 -9.21 -12.97 -5.11
C ALA A 196 -9.50 -12.27 -3.76
N GLY A 197 -9.21 -10.98 -3.66
CA GLY A 197 -9.41 -10.20 -2.43
C GLY A 197 -8.22 -10.22 -1.46
N THR A 198 -7.12 -10.86 -1.82
CA THR A 198 -5.85 -10.87 -1.07
C THR A 198 -4.79 -10.00 -1.75
N PRO A 199 -3.81 -9.45 -1.02
CA PRO A 199 -2.77 -8.63 -1.61
C PRO A 199 -1.90 -9.44 -2.58
N ILE A 200 -1.57 -8.85 -3.72
CA ILE A 200 -0.69 -9.41 -4.73
C ILE A 200 0.46 -8.45 -4.97
N VAL A 201 1.70 -8.97 -4.97
CA VAL A 201 2.90 -8.22 -5.38
C VAL A 201 3.68 -9.07 -6.37
N LEU A 202 3.86 -8.54 -7.56
CA LEU A 202 4.59 -9.17 -8.65
C LEU A 202 5.81 -8.33 -9.03
N ALA A 203 6.91 -8.96 -9.40
CA ALA A 203 8.10 -8.29 -9.92
C ALA A 203 8.58 -8.97 -11.18
N VAL A 204 8.97 -8.17 -12.19
CA VAL A 204 9.36 -8.65 -13.51
C VAL A 204 10.40 -7.73 -14.14
N ASP A 205 11.35 -8.30 -14.85
CA ASP A 205 12.22 -7.54 -15.72
C ASP A 205 11.46 -7.21 -17.02
N VAL A 206 11.45 -5.95 -17.39
CA VAL A 206 10.86 -5.49 -18.64
C VAL A 206 11.95 -4.93 -19.53
N GLU A 207 11.90 -5.25 -20.82
CA GLU A 207 12.81 -4.64 -21.78
C GLU A 207 12.64 -3.12 -21.71
N ARG A 208 13.76 -2.41 -21.59
CA ARG A 208 13.74 -0.94 -21.69
C ARG A 208 13.14 -0.60 -23.04
N ALA A 209 11.94 -0.03 -23.06
CA ALA A 209 11.46 0.61 -24.25
C ALA A 209 12.47 1.74 -24.56
N TRP A 210 13.27 1.55 -25.59
CA TRP A 210 14.10 2.62 -26.15
C TRP A 210 13.16 3.71 -26.64
N GLY A 211 12.83 4.63 -25.74
CA GLY A 211 11.98 5.77 -26.00
C GLY A 211 12.85 6.96 -26.35
N VAL A 212 12.58 7.48 -27.48
CA VAL A 212 13.04 8.70 -28.14
C VAL A 212 13.07 9.90 -27.19
#